data_a3828158f6a72e15db109bbbd0323026
#
_entry.id   a3828158f6a72e15db109bbbd0323026
#
_cell.length_a   1.000
_cell.length_b   1.000
_cell.length_c   1.000
_cell.angle_alpha   90.00
_cell.angle_beta   90.00
_cell.angle_gamma   90.00
#
_symmetry.space_group_name_H-M   'P 1'
#
loop_
_entity.id
_entity.type
_entity.pdbx_description
1 polymer ?
#
loop_
_entity_poly.entity_id
_entity_poly.type
_entity_poly.pdbx_seq_one_letter_code
_entity_poly.pdbx_strand_id
1 'polypeptide(L)'
;MLIETVQLAVEENRHYTYPDIVVSCDPRDQHESRRLYHPLLIVEVLSPSTEAYDRGLKFNQYKKMPSLRHYLLVSQKTWLVEWYQLIEPGVWSHTALAEAADAVVIAELNLTLTLTQIYEDAGVAPMTAGFEAEEE
;
A
#
# COMPACT_ATOMS: atom_id res chain seq x y z
N MET A 1 -14.12 1.73 4.05
CA MET A 1 -13.71 1.94 5.46
C MET A 1 -12.21 1.78 5.60
N LEU A 2 -11.57 2.75 6.24
CA LEU A 2 -10.12 2.72 6.47
C LEU A 2 -9.87 2.12 7.86
N ILE A 3 -9.05 1.08 7.93
CA ILE A 3 -8.79 0.40 9.20
C ILE A 3 -7.30 0.12 9.35
N GLU A 4 -6.74 0.53 10.49
CA GLU A 4 -5.36 0.24 10.87
C GLU A 4 -5.34 -0.91 11.88
N THR A 5 -4.24 -1.66 11.91
CA THR A 5 -4.03 -2.75 12.86
C THR A 5 -5.16 -3.78 12.87
N VAL A 6 -5.73 -4.06 11.70
CA VAL A 6 -6.77 -5.04 11.53
C VAL A 6 -6.19 -6.29 10.89
N GLN A 7 -6.64 -7.44 11.34
CA GLN A 7 -6.24 -8.70 10.74
C GLN A 7 -6.87 -8.84 9.35
N LEU A 8 -6.05 -9.21 8.38
CA LEU A 8 -6.51 -9.49 7.04
C LEU A 8 -6.46 -11.00 6.79
N ALA A 9 -7.59 -11.57 6.42
CA ALA A 9 -7.67 -12.98 6.09
C ALA A 9 -7.36 -13.16 4.61
N VAL A 10 -6.13 -13.51 4.29
CA VAL A 10 -5.67 -13.72 2.91
C VAL A 10 -6.26 -15.02 2.36
N GLU A 11 -6.18 -16.07 3.16
CA GLU A 11 -6.85 -17.34 2.90
C GLU A 11 -7.65 -17.67 4.14
N GLU A 12 -8.97 -17.69 4.02
CA GLU A 12 -9.83 -17.91 5.16
C GLU A 12 -9.43 -19.15 5.94
N ASN A 13 -9.24 -18.99 7.26
CA ASN A 13 -8.81 -20.03 8.19
C ASN A 13 -7.42 -20.61 7.94
N ARG A 14 -6.61 -19.98 7.08
CA ARG A 14 -5.26 -20.48 6.76
C ARG A 14 -4.17 -19.47 6.93
N HIS A 15 -4.39 -18.24 6.42
CA HIS A 15 -3.34 -17.24 6.38
C HIS A 15 -3.90 -15.88 6.76
N TYR A 16 -3.32 -15.29 7.79
CA TYR A 16 -3.71 -13.98 8.29
C TYR A 16 -2.49 -13.07 8.37
N THR A 17 -2.68 -11.81 8.02
CA THR A 17 -1.63 -10.79 8.12
C THR A 17 -2.18 -9.53 8.77
N TYR A 18 -1.27 -8.63 9.13
CA TYR A 18 -1.61 -7.33 9.71
C TYR A 18 -0.94 -6.24 8.89
N PRO A 19 -1.53 -5.85 7.74
CA PRO A 19 -0.98 -4.74 6.96
C PRO A 19 -1.03 -3.44 7.76
N ASP A 20 -0.18 -2.48 7.40
CA ASP A 20 -0.19 -1.18 8.08
C ASP A 20 -1.50 -0.44 7.88
N ILE A 21 -2.02 -0.46 6.66
CA ILE A 21 -3.33 0.13 6.36
C ILE A 21 -4.06 -0.78 5.39
N VAL A 22 -5.34 -0.96 5.64
CA VAL A 22 -6.23 -1.71 4.76
C VAL A 22 -7.53 -0.92 4.59
N VAL A 23 -8.01 -0.86 3.35
CA VAL A 23 -9.31 -0.23 3.05
C VAL A 23 -10.20 -1.26 2.39
N SER A 24 -11.39 -1.44 2.93
CA SER A 24 -12.42 -2.29 2.34
C SER A 24 -13.71 -1.48 2.17
N CYS A 25 -14.34 -1.62 1.00
CA CYS A 25 -15.64 -1.03 0.74
C CYS A 25 -16.73 -2.10 0.59
N ASP A 26 -16.37 -3.35 0.81
CA ASP A 26 -17.30 -4.45 0.67
C ASP A 26 -18.26 -4.50 1.87
N PRO A 27 -19.58 -4.52 1.64
CA PRO A 27 -20.54 -4.61 2.75
C PRO A 27 -20.34 -5.80 3.67
N ARG A 28 -19.77 -6.89 3.14
CA ARG A 28 -19.50 -8.09 3.94
C ARG A 28 -18.48 -7.85 5.03
N ASP A 29 -17.57 -6.87 4.84
CA ASP A 29 -16.54 -6.53 5.81
C ASP A 29 -17.00 -5.53 6.87
N GLN A 30 -18.14 -4.88 6.65
CA GLN A 30 -18.62 -3.84 7.56
C GLN A 30 -19.07 -4.38 8.92
N HIS A 31 -19.40 -5.65 8.97
CA HIS A 31 -19.86 -6.29 10.21
C HIS A 31 -18.71 -6.84 11.05
N GLU A 32 -17.52 -6.88 10.49
CA GLU A 32 -16.33 -7.35 11.19
C GLU A 32 -15.46 -6.16 11.56
N SER A 33 -15.20 -5.95 12.84
CA SER A 33 -14.40 -4.82 13.29
C SER A 33 -12.91 -5.13 13.36
N ARG A 34 -12.52 -6.39 13.34
CA ARG A 34 -11.12 -6.80 13.55
C ARG A 34 -10.52 -7.67 12.45
N ARG A 35 -11.32 -8.08 11.50
CA ARG A 35 -10.88 -8.97 10.41
C ARG A 35 -11.56 -8.57 9.12
N LEU A 36 -10.74 -8.41 8.07
CA LEU A 36 -11.25 -8.08 6.75
C LEU A 36 -10.95 -9.21 5.78
N TYR A 37 -11.86 -9.44 4.85
CA TYR A 37 -11.77 -10.49 3.85
C TYR A 37 -11.73 -9.96 2.42
N HIS A 38 -12.14 -8.71 2.21
CA HIS A 38 -12.33 -8.16 0.87
C HIS A 38 -11.66 -6.79 0.74
N PRO A 39 -10.33 -6.72 0.88
CA PRO A 39 -9.65 -5.42 0.78
C PRO A 39 -9.68 -4.89 -0.64
N LEU A 40 -9.83 -3.58 -0.77
CA LEU A 40 -9.67 -2.86 -2.02
C LEU A 40 -8.25 -2.34 -2.15
N LEU A 41 -7.70 -1.85 -1.07
CA LEU A 41 -6.39 -1.21 -1.01
C LEU A 41 -5.64 -1.72 0.21
N ILE A 42 -4.38 -2.07 0.01
CA ILE A 42 -3.46 -2.41 1.10
C ILE A 42 -2.25 -1.48 1.01
N VAL A 43 -1.83 -0.92 2.14
CA VAL A 43 -0.63 -0.09 2.22
C VAL A 43 0.32 -0.71 3.23
N GLU A 44 1.58 -0.89 2.80
CA GLU A 44 2.65 -1.37 3.66
C GLU A 44 3.74 -0.31 3.72
N VAL A 45 4.15 0.04 4.92
CA VAL A 45 5.28 0.95 5.14
C VAL A 45 6.52 0.07 5.23
N LEU A 46 7.46 0.29 4.32
CA LEU A 46 8.64 -0.57 4.21
C LEU A 46 9.63 -0.32 5.33
N SER A 47 10.21 -1.39 5.84
CA SER A 47 11.36 -1.31 6.73
C SER A 47 12.52 -2.06 6.09
N PRO A 48 13.79 -1.78 6.49
CA PRO A 48 14.93 -2.49 5.92
C PRO A 48 14.82 -4.01 6.05
N SER A 49 14.19 -4.49 7.12
CA SER A 49 14.09 -5.93 7.37
C SER A 49 12.97 -6.60 6.60
N THR A 50 11.96 -5.86 6.13
CA THR A 50 10.79 -6.45 5.48
C THR A 50 10.63 -6.07 4.02
N GLU A 51 11.47 -5.15 3.51
CA GLU A 51 11.30 -4.60 2.17
C GLU A 51 11.21 -5.66 1.07
N ALA A 52 12.15 -6.59 1.05
CA ALA A 52 12.16 -7.63 0.02
C ALA A 52 10.94 -8.55 0.15
N TYR A 53 10.55 -8.87 1.37
CA TYR A 53 9.38 -9.70 1.65
C TYR A 53 8.09 -9.00 1.18
N ASP A 54 7.96 -7.71 1.48
CA ASP A 54 6.77 -6.94 1.11
C ASP A 54 6.63 -6.81 -0.41
N ARG A 55 7.75 -6.69 -1.13
CA ARG A 55 7.73 -6.60 -2.59
C ARG A 55 7.45 -7.93 -3.27
N GLY A 56 7.90 -9.02 -2.68
CA GLY A 56 7.84 -10.35 -3.30
C GLY A 56 6.75 -11.23 -2.73
N LEU A 57 7.10 -11.99 -1.71
CA LEU A 57 6.23 -13.03 -1.17
C LEU A 57 4.89 -12.49 -0.66
N LYS A 58 4.92 -11.37 0.03
CA LYS A 58 3.71 -10.80 0.60
C LYS A 58 2.75 -10.34 -0.49
N PHE A 59 3.27 -9.65 -1.51
CA PHE A 59 2.45 -9.22 -2.63
C PHE A 59 1.85 -10.42 -3.37
N ASN A 60 2.62 -11.48 -3.56
CA ASN A 60 2.11 -12.70 -4.18
C ASN A 60 0.93 -13.29 -3.41
N GLN A 61 0.97 -13.20 -2.09
CA GLN A 61 -0.15 -13.64 -1.26
C GLN A 61 -1.37 -12.73 -1.45
N TYR A 62 -1.17 -11.42 -1.41
CA TYR A 62 -2.26 -10.47 -1.54
C TYR A 62 -2.93 -10.52 -2.91
N LYS A 63 -2.18 -10.79 -3.97
CA LYS A 63 -2.74 -10.92 -5.33
C LYS A 63 -3.81 -12.00 -5.45
N LYS A 64 -3.80 -12.96 -4.54
CA LYS A 64 -4.80 -14.04 -4.54
C LYS A 64 -6.17 -13.56 -4.10
N MET A 65 -6.26 -12.39 -3.50
CA MET A 65 -7.53 -11.84 -3.03
C MET A 65 -8.26 -11.15 -4.18
N PRO A 66 -9.44 -11.67 -4.58
CA PRO A 66 -10.14 -11.17 -5.78
C PRO A 66 -10.55 -9.70 -5.70
N SER A 67 -10.76 -9.19 -4.50
CA SER A 67 -11.21 -7.79 -4.31
C SER A 67 -10.08 -6.78 -4.39
N LEU A 68 -8.83 -7.20 -4.25
CA LEU A 68 -7.70 -6.26 -4.19
C LEU A 68 -7.47 -5.58 -5.52
N ARG A 69 -7.40 -4.25 -5.51
CA ARG A 69 -7.18 -3.42 -6.69
C ARG A 69 -5.90 -2.60 -6.62
N HIS A 70 -5.46 -2.27 -5.41
CA HIS A 70 -4.31 -1.40 -5.22
C HIS A 70 -3.44 -1.90 -4.08
N TYR A 71 -2.13 -1.87 -4.30
CA TYR A 71 -1.13 -2.20 -3.29
C TYR A 71 -0.07 -1.12 -3.30
N LEU A 72 0.14 -0.45 -2.17
CA LEU A 72 1.11 0.62 -2.04
C LEU A 72 2.24 0.22 -1.10
N LEU A 73 3.46 0.46 -1.54
CA LEU A 73 4.65 0.31 -0.71
C LEU A 73 5.23 1.70 -0.49
N VAL A 74 5.29 2.11 0.76
CA VAL A 74 5.73 3.46 1.15
C VAL A 74 7.11 3.38 1.79
N SER A 75 8.10 3.99 1.17
CA SER A 75 9.47 3.99 1.69
C SER A 75 9.58 4.89 2.91
N GLN A 76 10.37 4.46 3.91
CA GLN A 76 10.71 5.29 5.06
C GLN A 76 12.05 6.00 4.89
N LYS A 77 12.80 5.66 3.84
CA LYS A 77 14.14 6.22 3.62
C LYS A 77 14.09 7.54 2.86
N THR A 78 13.14 7.65 1.95
CA THR A 78 12.99 8.81 1.08
C THR A 78 11.55 8.87 0.59
N TRP A 79 11.18 9.98 -0.04
CA TRP A 79 9.87 10.09 -0.66
C TRP A 79 9.82 9.18 -1.89
N LEU A 80 9.29 7.99 -1.70
CA LEU A 80 9.12 7.02 -2.77
C LEU A 80 7.93 6.13 -2.42
N VAL A 81 6.95 6.11 -3.30
CA VAL A 81 5.79 5.23 -3.19
C VAL A 81 5.75 4.37 -4.44
N GLU A 82 5.68 3.06 -4.25
CA GLU A 82 5.49 2.12 -5.34
C GLU A 82 4.02 1.72 -5.35
N TRP A 83 3.36 1.97 -6.46
CA TRP A 83 1.92 1.76 -6.60
C TRP A 83 1.68 0.63 -7.60
N TYR A 84 1.15 -0.47 -7.08
CA TYR A 84 0.70 -1.59 -7.89
C TYR A 84 -0.81 -1.49 -8.05
N GLN A 85 -1.27 -1.49 -9.28
CA GLN A 85 -2.68 -1.34 -9.61
C GLN A 85 -3.14 -2.48 -10.52
N LEU A 86 -4.24 -3.13 -10.14
CA LEU A 86 -4.86 -4.14 -10.99
C LEU A 86 -5.59 -3.42 -12.13
N ILE A 87 -5.13 -3.61 -13.36
CA ILE A 87 -5.73 -2.93 -14.51
C ILE A 87 -6.69 -3.83 -15.29
N GLU A 88 -6.51 -5.13 -15.21
CA GLU A 88 -7.44 -6.14 -15.72
C GLU A 88 -7.14 -7.45 -15.02
N PRO A 89 -8.02 -8.45 -15.09
CA PRO A 89 -7.81 -9.70 -14.34
C PRO A 89 -6.41 -10.28 -14.58
N GLY A 90 -5.67 -10.46 -13.47
CA GLY A 90 -4.33 -11.02 -13.51
C GLY A 90 -3.23 -10.08 -14.00
N VAL A 91 -3.55 -8.84 -14.36
CA VAL A 91 -2.57 -7.89 -14.88
C VAL A 91 -2.40 -6.71 -13.93
N TRP A 92 -1.22 -6.59 -13.36
CA TRP A 92 -0.87 -5.53 -12.42
C TRP A 92 0.11 -4.57 -13.07
N SER A 93 -0.17 -3.27 -12.97
CA SER A 93 0.79 -2.23 -13.37
C SER A 93 1.58 -1.79 -12.15
N HIS A 94 2.79 -1.28 -12.38
CA HIS A 94 3.65 -0.75 -11.31
C HIS A 94 4.08 0.65 -11.70
N THR A 95 3.89 1.59 -10.79
CA THR A 95 4.32 2.98 -10.97
C THR A 95 5.12 3.41 -9.75
N ALA A 96 6.31 3.95 -9.97
CA ALA A 96 7.14 4.52 -8.91
C ALA A 96 6.92 6.03 -8.87
N LEU A 97 6.51 6.55 -7.73
CA LEU A 97 6.22 7.96 -7.52
C LEU A 97 7.28 8.54 -6.60
N ALA A 98 8.00 9.55 -7.06
CA ALA A 98 9.10 10.16 -6.29
C ALA A 98 9.02 11.69 -6.22
N GLU A 99 8.20 12.31 -7.06
CA GLU A 99 8.07 13.76 -7.08
C GLU A 99 6.95 14.23 -6.16
N ALA A 100 7.10 15.41 -5.58
CA ALA A 100 6.14 15.94 -4.62
C ALA A 100 4.71 16.02 -5.16
N ALA A 101 4.56 16.34 -6.43
CA ALA A 101 3.25 16.48 -7.07
C ALA A 101 2.72 15.17 -7.66
N ASP A 102 3.52 14.11 -7.67
CA ASP A 102 3.04 12.80 -8.11
C ASP A 102 1.93 12.34 -7.19
N ALA A 103 0.94 11.65 -7.75
CA ALA A 103 -0.23 11.27 -6.98
C ALA A 103 -0.66 9.83 -7.24
N VAL A 104 -1.13 9.20 -6.17
CA VAL A 104 -1.85 7.93 -6.25
C VAL A 104 -3.32 8.28 -6.42
N VAL A 105 -3.96 7.73 -7.45
CA VAL A 105 -5.38 7.94 -7.72
C VAL A 105 -6.12 6.63 -7.49
N ILE A 106 -6.95 6.60 -6.47
CA ILE A 106 -7.79 5.44 -6.16
C ILE A 106 -9.21 5.79 -6.57
N ALA A 107 -9.53 5.51 -7.83
CA ALA A 107 -10.80 5.92 -8.41
C ALA A 107 -12.00 5.34 -7.66
N GLU A 108 -11.89 4.11 -7.20
CA GLU A 108 -12.97 3.44 -6.46
C GLU A 108 -13.33 4.16 -5.16
N LEU A 109 -12.40 4.93 -4.60
CA LEU A 109 -12.63 5.69 -3.37
C LEU A 109 -12.79 7.19 -3.64
N ASN A 110 -12.71 7.59 -4.91
CA ASN A 110 -12.68 9.00 -5.29
C ASN A 110 -11.60 9.75 -4.49
N LEU A 111 -10.43 9.13 -4.38
CA LEU A 111 -9.34 9.61 -3.56
C LEU A 111 -8.10 9.85 -4.41
N THR A 112 -7.47 11.01 -4.20
CA THR A 112 -6.18 11.34 -4.81
C THR A 112 -5.23 11.80 -3.71
N LEU A 113 -4.06 11.16 -3.62
CA LEU A 113 -3.05 11.49 -2.62
C LEU A 113 -1.73 11.81 -3.31
N THR A 114 -1.23 13.02 -3.11
CA THR A 114 0.10 13.39 -3.59
C THR A 114 1.16 12.87 -2.63
N LEU A 115 2.40 12.76 -3.10
CA LEU A 115 3.51 12.39 -2.22
C LEU A 115 3.66 13.39 -1.08
N THR A 116 3.45 14.68 -1.35
CA THR A 116 3.48 15.69 -0.29
C THR A 116 2.48 15.35 0.80
N GLN A 117 1.26 14.97 0.44
CA GLN A 117 0.25 14.61 1.43
C GLN A 117 0.60 13.34 2.20
N ILE A 118 1.22 12.37 1.52
CA ILE A 118 1.60 11.11 2.17
C ILE A 118 2.74 11.32 3.17
N TYR A 119 3.71 12.13 2.82
CA TYR A 119 4.93 12.31 3.63
C TYR A 119 4.94 13.56 4.49
N GLU A 120 3.93 14.42 4.38
CA GLU A 120 3.87 15.66 5.15
C GLU A 120 4.03 15.35 6.64
N ASP A 121 4.97 16.04 7.27
CA ASP A 121 5.28 15.88 8.69
C ASP A 121 5.77 14.49 9.11
N ALA A 122 6.13 13.64 8.15
CA ALA A 122 6.62 12.30 8.46
C ALA A 122 8.11 12.26 8.83
N GLY A 123 8.83 13.36 8.60
CA GLY A 123 10.26 13.40 8.92
C GLY A 123 11.14 12.68 7.90
N VAL A 124 10.62 12.37 6.74
CA VAL A 124 11.36 11.69 5.67
C VAL A 124 11.74 12.71 4.61
N ALA A 125 13.01 12.71 4.19
CA ALA A 125 13.49 13.64 3.18
C ALA A 125 13.08 13.21 1.77
N PRO A 126 12.80 14.17 0.87
CA PRO A 126 12.58 13.84 -0.54
C PRO A 126 13.78 13.12 -1.14
N MET A 127 13.55 12.31 -2.15
CA MET A 127 14.63 11.55 -2.81
C MET A 127 15.74 12.46 -3.33
N THR A 128 15.38 13.59 -3.93
CA THR A 128 16.37 14.53 -4.45
C THR A 128 17.32 15.03 -3.37
N ALA A 129 16.78 15.39 -2.21
CA ALA A 129 17.59 15.87 -1.07
C ALA A 129 18.50 14.75 -0.54
N GLY A 130 17.96 13.53 -0.43
CA GLY A 130 18.73 12.37 0.00
C GLY A 130 19.84 12.03 -0.98
N PHE A 131 19.55 12.13 -2.26
CA PHE A 131 20.52 11.87 -3.32
C PHE A 131 21.65 12.90 -3.30
N GLU A 132 21.32 14.15 -3.10
CA GLU A 132 22.31 15.22 -2.98
C GLU A 132 23.24 15.01 -1.78
N ALA A 133 22.68 14.56 -0.68
CA ALA A 133 23.47 14.25 0.52
C ALA A 133 24.45 13.12 0.26
N GLU A 134 24.10 12.16 -0.55
CA GLU A 134 24.99 11.04 -0.90
C GLU A 134 26.15 11.49 -1.76
N GLU A 135 25.98 12.50 -2.57
CA GLU A 135 27.03 13.02 -3.44
C GLU A 135 28.12 13.77 -2.68
N GLU A 136 27.83 14.23 -1.50
CA GLU A 136 28.80 14.94 -0.66
C GLU A 136 29.71 13.99 0.08
#